data_abfacbe628262680fbad89ace9e962cd
#
_entry.id   abfacbe628262680fbad89ace9e962cd
#
_cell.length_a   1.000
_cell.length_b   1.000
_cell.length_c   1.000
_cell.angle_alpha   90.00
_cell.angle_beta   90.00
_cell.angle_gamma   90.00
#
_symmetry.space_group_name_H-M   'P 1'
#
loop_
_entity.id
_entity.type
_entity.pdbx_description
1 polymer ?
#
loop_
_entity_poly.entity_id
_entity_poly.type
_entity_poly.pdbx_seq_one_letter_code
_entity_poly.pdbx_strand_id
1 'polypeptide(L)'
;MFRKIATLALGLGLLASPAQAVVEVHGVKFEETADVHGATLQLNGAGTRYKAIFKVYAAGLYLSKKATSPDEVISTPGPKRVTITMLRGIDSKELGKLLTRGIEDNMGKSEMSKLIPGLVRMGEMFATQKPMVTGDSFMIEWVPGQGTIITVRGQVQG
;
A
#
# COMPACT_ATOMS: atom_id res chain seq x y z
N MET A 1 -30.91 65.70 -6.62
CA MET A 1 -30.64 64.75 -5.49
C MET A 1 -30.53 63.35 -6.13
N PHE A 2 -29.30 62.91 -6.47
CA PHE A 2 -29.07 61.58 -7.07
C PHE A 2 -28.46 60.66 -6.02
N ARG A 3 -29.22 59.65 -5.54
CA ARG A 3 -28.72 58.58 -4.65
C ARG A 3 -28.05 57.50 -5.48
N LYS A 4 -26.74 57.38 -5.37
CA LYS A 4 -25.97 56.29 -5.94
C LYS A 4 -26.18 55.05 -5.06
N ILE A 5 -26.78 53.99 -5.63
CA ILE A 5 -26.86 52.66 -5.02
C ILE A 5 -25.61 51.93 -5.44
N ALA A 6 -24.72 51.64 -4.47
CA ALA A 6 -23.55 50.78 -4.68
C ALA A 6 -24.00 49.31 -4.47
N THR A 7 -24.01 48.53 -5.55
CA THR A 7 -24.28 47.07 -5.48
C THR A 7 -22.99 46.37 -5.11
N LEU A 8 -22.92 45.85 -3.89
CA LEU A 8 -21.83 44.99 -3.40
C LEU A 8 -22.03 43.58 -3.93
N ALA A 9 -21.27 43.18 -4.97
CA ALA A 9 -21.26 41.82 -5.47
C ALA A 9 -20.39 40.93 -4.56
N LEU A 10 -21.05 40.11 -3.72
CA LEU A 10 -20.38 39.14 -2.86
C LEU A 10 -19.98 37.93 -3.72
N GLY A 11 -18.72 37.88 -4.16
CA GLY A 11 -18.16 36.75 -4.89
C GLY A 11 -17.99 35.54 -3.98
N LEU A 12 -18.89 34.55 -4.10
CA LEU A 12 -18.76 33.24 -3.47
C LEU A 12 -17.68 32.45 -4.23
N GLY A 13 -16.44 32.49 -3.77
CA GLY A 13 -15.37 31.64 -4.29
C GLY A 13 -15.64 30.17 -3.88
N LEU A 14 -16.10 29.34 -4.83
CA LEU A 14 -16.13 27.90 -4.66
C LEU A 14 -14.67 27.39 -4.57
N LEU A 15 -14.25 27.02 -3.37
CA LEU A 15 -13.04 26.24 -3.17
C LEU A 15 -13.30 24.82 -3.71
N ALA A 16 -13.01 24.58 -4.98
CA ALA A 16 -12.97 23.23 -5.55
C ALA A 16 -11.78 22.49 -4.91
N SER A 17 -12.06 21.62 -3.95
CA SER A 17 -11.08 20.63 -3.51
C SER A 17 -10.71 19.76 -4.70
N PRO A 18 -9.43 19.49 -4.99
CA PRO A 18 -9.04 18.57 -6.05
C PRO A 18 -9.61 17.19 -5.72
N ALA A 19 -10.52 16.70 -6.57
CA ALA A 19 -10.98 15.31 -6.48
C ALA A 19 -9.76 14.42 -6.75
N GLN A 20 -9.26 13.73 -5.73
CA GLN A 20 -8.23 12.71 -5.92
C GLN A 20 -8.83 11.57 -6.73
N ALA A 21 -8.15 11.21 -7.82
CA ALA A 21 -8.55 10.04 -8.59
C ALA A 21 -8.35 8.77 -7.74
N VAL A 22 -9.33 7.89 -7.77
CA VAL A 22 -9.35 6.64 -7.00
C VAL A 22 -9.37 5.48 -7.97
N VAL A 23 -8.46 4.52 -7.80
CA VAL A 23 -8.47 3.25 -8.53
C VAL A 23 -9.21 2.21 -7.70
N GLU A 24 -10.24 1.59 -8.26
CA GLU A 24 -11.00 0.57 -7.56
C GLU A 24 -10.71 -0.83 -8.13
N VAL A 25 -10.42 -1.78 -7.23
CA VAL A 25 -10.17 -3.19 -7.56
C VAL A 25 -11.05 -4.06 -6.66
N HIS A 26 -12.11 -4.65 -7.21
CA HIS A 26 -13.07 -5.49 -6.48
C HIS A 26 -13.65 -4.83 -5.22
N GLY A 27 -14.05 -3.56 -5.32
CA GLY A 27 -14.59 -2.79 -4.21
C GLY A 27 -13.55 -2.19 -3.25
N VAL A 28 -12.26 -2.53 -3.43
CA VAL A 28 -11.15 -1.92 -2.68
C VAL A 28 -10.70 -0.66 -3.40
N LYS A 29 -10.69 0.45 -2.68
CA LYS A 29 -10.29 1.74 -3.20
C LYS A 29 -8.82 2.02 -2.87
N PHE A 30 -8.08 2.46 -3.87
CA PHE A 30 -6.70 2.92 -3.75
C PHE A 30 -6.63 4.38 -4.17
N GLU A 31 -6.27 5.25 -3.25
CA GLU A 31 -6.05 6.66 -3.52
C GLU A 31 -4.86 6.84 -4.48
N GLU A 32 -4.89 7.87 -5.32
CA GLU A 32 -3.84 8.15 -6.30
C GLU A 32 -2.49 8.47 -5.65
N THR A 33 -2.52 9.00 -4.42
CA THR A 33 -1.33 9.32 -3.63
C THR A 33 -1.44 8.80 -2.21
N ALA A 34 -0.30 8.60 -1.55
CA ALA A 34 -0.22 8.25 -0.15
C ALA A 34 0.99 8.92 0.51
N ASP A 35 0.83 9.43 1.71
CA ASP A 35 1.95 9.93 2.50
C ASP A 35 2.60 8.79 3.27
N VAL A 36 3.91 8.66 3.11
CA VAL A 36 4.72 7.59 3.68
C VAL A 36 5.98 8.20 4.30
N HIS A 37 6.02 8.26 5.62
CA HIS A 37 7.15 8.83 6.38
C HIS A 37 7.62 10.21 5.85
N GLY A 38 6.65 11.10 5.59
CA GLY A 38 6.92 12.47 5.12
C GLY A 38 7.20 12.60 3.61
N ALA A 39 7.10 11.52 2.85
CA ALA A 39 7.17 11.54 1.38
C ALA A 39 5.79 11.24 0.78
N THR A 40 5.36 12.06 -0.18
CA THR A 40 4.15 11.79 -0.96
C THR A 40 4.49 10.83 -2.09
N LEU A 41 3.90 9.63 -2.05
CA LEU A 41 4.06 8.59 -3.06
C LEU A 41 2.86 8.57 -4.00
N GLN A 42 3.09 8.10 -5.24
CA GLN A 42 2.06 7.90 -6.26
C GLN A 42 1.70 6.42 -6.35
N LEU A 43 0.43 6.12 -6.53
CA LEU A 43 -0.02 4.77 -6.84
C LEU A 43 0.58 4.35 -8.20
N ASN A 44 1.56 3.45 -8.19
CA ASN A 44 2.16 2.91 -9.42
C ASN A 44 1.20 2.01 -10.17
N GLY A 45 0.44 1.21 -9.44
CA GLY A 45 -0.60 0.33 -9.96
C GLY A 45 -1.27 -0.46 -8.85
N ALA A 46 -2.45 -0.99 -9.16
CA ALA A 46 -3.19 -1.88 -8.26
C ALA A 46 -3.67 -3.11 -9.02
N GLY A 47 -3.80 -4.23 -8.32
CA GLY A 47 -4.20 -5.49 -8.94
C GLY A 47 -4.65 -6.52 -7.92
N THR A 48 -5.01 -7.71 -8.42
CA THR A 48 -5.54 -8.79 -7.60
C THR A 48 -4.60 -9.99 -7.59
N ARG A 49 -4.35 -10.53 -6.41
CA ARG A 49 -3.72 -11.83 -6.27
C ARG A 49 -4.75 -12.94 -6.35
N TYR A 50 -4.53 -13.84 -7.29
CA TYR A 50 -5.33 -15.06 -7.43
C TYR A 50 -4.55 -16.29 -6.92
N LYS A 51 -5.26 -17.25 -6.31
CA LYS A 51 -4.81 -18.62 -6.08
C LYS A 51 -5.79 -19.53 -6.82
N ALA A 52 -5.37 -20.13 -7.92
CA ALA A 52 -6.26 -20.75 -8.90
C ALA A 52 -7.34 -19.74 -9.34
N ILE A 53 -8.63 -20.05 -9.18
CA ILE A 53 -9.75 -19.16 -9.52
C ILE A 53 -10.15 -18.20 -8.41
N PHE A 54 -9.56 -18.32 -7.22
CA PHE A 54 -9.97 -17.54 -6.06
C PHE A 54 -9.21 -16.24 -5.93
N LYS A 55 -9.92 -15.14 -5.78
CA LYS A 55 -9.38 -13.83 -5.42
C LYS A 55 -8.95 -13.86 -3.96
N VAL A 56 -7.67 -13.62 -3.69
CA VAL A 56 -7.13 -13.68 -2.32
C VAL A 56 -7.11 -12.29 -1.71
N TYR A 57 -6.50 -11.32 -2.41
CA TYR A 57 -6.44 -9.93 -1.97
C TYR A 57 -6.33 -8.99 -3.16
N ALA A 58 -6.66 -7.72 -2.94
CA ALA A 58 -6.28 -6.61 -3.80
C ALA A 58 -5.05 -5.92 -3.20
N ALA A 59 -4.10 -5.51 -4.06
CA ALA A 59 -2.89 -4.83 -3.64
C ALA A 59 -2.62 -3.60 -4.50
N GLY A 60 -2.10 -2.53 -3.87
CA GLY A 60 -1.63 -1.31 -4.52
C GLY A 60 -0.18 -1.04 -4.18
N LEU A 61 0.64 -0.74 -5.18
CA LEU A 61 2.04 -0.36 -5.03
C LEU A 61 2.18 1.14 -5.16
N TYR A 62 2.84 1.77 -4.19
CA TYR A 62 3.12 3.21 -4.16
C TYR A 62 4.62 3.46 -4.21
N LEU A 63 5.02 4.39 -5.08
CA LEU A 63 6.40 4.77 -5.34
C LEU A 63 6.53 6.31 -5.42
N SER A 64 7.74 6.83 -5.25
CA SER A 64 8.01 8.28 -5.40
C SER A 64 7.82 8.77 -6.85
N LYS A 65 7.94 7.88 -7.83
CA LYS A 65 7.65 8.11 -9.25
C LYS A 65 7.13 6.83 -9.90
N LYS A 66 6.41 6.97 -11.01
CA LYS A 66 5.93 5.81 -11.79
C LYS A 66 7.11 4.99 -12.32
N ALA A 67 6.93 3.67 -12.30
CA ALA A 67 7.87 2.69 -12.82
C ALA A 67 7.13 1.65 -13.68
N THR A 68 7.75 1.18 -14.74
CA THR A 68 7.15 0.28 -15.73
C THR A 68 7.79 -1.11 -15.76
N SER A 69 8.92 -1.27 -15.05
CA SER A 69 9.64 -2.54 -14.92
C SER A 69 10.01 -2.86 -13.48
N PRO A 70 10.26 -4.14 -13.13
CA PRO A 70 10.74 -4.51 -11.80
C PRO A 70 12.04 -3.79 -11.41
N ASP A 71 12.98 -3.65 -12.33
CA ASP A 71 14.25 -2.97 -12.08
C ASP A 71 14.06 -1.49 -11.76
N GLU A 72 13.15 -0.82 -12.46
CA GLU A 72 12.77 0.56 -12.14
C GLU A 72 12.10 0.67 -10.77
N VAL A 73 11.23 -0.28 -10.39
CA VAL A 73 10.62 -0.32 -9.06
C VAL A 73 11.69 -0.45 -7.98
N ILE A 74 12.65 -1.37 -8.16
CA ILE A 74 13.73 -1.61 -7.22
C ILE A 74 14.63 -0.38 -7.10
N SER A 75 15.06 0.20 -8.23
CA SER A 75 15.97 1.34 -8.29
C SER A 75 15.34 2.70 -7.96
N THR A 76 14.01 2.80 -7.94
CA THR A 76 13.32 4.05 -7.58
C THR A 76 13.71 4.48 -6.17
N PRO A 77 14.25 5.70 -5.98
CA PRO A 77 14.68 6.17 -4.67
C PRO A 77 13.49 6.50 -3.76
N GLY A 78 13.76 6.59 -2.46
CA GLY A 78 12.76 6.94 -1.45
C GLY A 78 11.95 5.75 -0.94
N PRO A 79 10.98 6.01 -0.06
CA PRO A 79 10.12 4.98 0.49
C PRO A 79 9.31 4.27 -0.59
N LYS A 80 8.89 3.04 -0.28
CA LYS A 80 7.96 2.25 -1.10
C LYS A 80 6.90 1.66 -0.19
N ARG A 81 5.66 1.58 -0.65
CA ARG A 81 4.57 0.95 0.11
C ARG A 81 3.81 -0.03 -0.78
N VAL A 82 3.52 -1.20 -0.24
CA VAL A 82 2.48 -2.10 -0.74
C VAL A 82 1.36 -2.13 0.27
N THR A 83 0.16 -1.73 -0.15
CA THR A 83 -1.07 -1.86 0.65
C THR A 83 -1.83 -3.09 0.16
N ILE A 84 -2.27 -3.94 1.07
CA ILE A 84 -2.96 -5.19 0.76
C ILE A 84 -4.27 -5.23 1.53
N THR A 85 -5.39 -5.50 0.84
CA THR A 85 -6.71 -5.68 1.45
C THR A 85 -7.25 -7.04 1.06
N MET A 86 -7.66 -7.81 2.07
CA MET A 86 -8.14 -9.18 1.89
C MET A 86 -9.49 -9.22 1.20
N LEU A 87 -9.62 -10.02 0.15
CA LEU A 87 -10.88 -10.29 -0.56
C LEU A 87 -11.55 -11.58 -0.08
N ARG A 88 -10.85 -12.35 0.76
CA ARG A 88 -11.36 -13.55 1.44
C ARG A 88 -10.60 -13.78 2.74
N GLY A 89 -11.20 -14.56 3.63
CA GLY A 89 -10.52 -14.96 4.87
C GLY A 89 -9.34 -15.90 4.60
N ILE A 90 -8.30 -15.75 5.39
CA ILE A 90 -7.11 -16.62 5.41
C ILE A 90 -6.56 -16.71 6.82
N ASP A 91 -6.07 -17.88 7.19
CA ASP A 91 -5.30 -18.05 8.42
C ASP A 91 -4.00 -17.22 8.34
N SER A 92 -3.69 -16.47 9.40
CA SER A 92 -2.56 -15.54 9.38
C SER A 92 -1.21 -16.25 9.27
N LYS A 93 -1.07 -17.43 9.85
CA LYS A 93 0.14 -18.26 9.72
C LYS A 93 0.31 -18.74 8.27
N GLU A 94 -0.79 -19.12 7.61
CA GLU A 94 -0.77 -19.48 6.19
C GLU A 94 -0.41 -18.27 5.31
N LEU A 95 -0.95 -17.08 5.61
CA LEU A 95 -0.59 -15.85 4.92
C LEU A 95 0.91 -15.55 5.05
N GLY A 96 1.48 -15.66 6.25
CA GLY A 96 2.91 -15.49 6.50
C GLY A 96 3.76 -16.44 5.64
N LYS A 97 3.38 -17.73 5.56
CA LYS A 97 4.05 -18.71 4.69
C LYS A 97 3.98 -18.34 3.21
N LEU A 98 2.82 -17.87 2.74
CA LEU A 98 2.65 -17.47 1.34
C LEU A 98 3.49 -16.22 0.99
N LEU A 99 3.62 -15.27 1.92
CA LEU A 99 4.49 -14.11 1.75
C LEU A 99 5.95 -14.52 1.71
N THR A 100 6.39 -15.38 2.64
CA THR A 100 7.76 -15.92 2.65
C THR A 100 8.09 -16.62 1.33
N ARG A 101 7.22 -17.54 0.89
CA ARG A 101 7.39 -18.22 -0.40
C ARG A 101 7.45 -17.25 -1.57
N GLY A 102 6.60 -16.20 -1.58
CA GLY A 102 6.64 -15.18 -2.61
C GLY A 102 7.98 -14.45 -2.68
N ILE A 103 8.63 -14.22 -1.54
CA ILE A 103 9.98 -13.64 -1.49
C ILE A 103 11.01 -14.66 -2.01
N GLU A 104 10.96 -15.91 -1.54
CA GLU A 104 11.85 -17.00 -1.98
C GLU A 104 11.82 -17.20 -3.50
N ASP A 105 10.63 -17.21 -4.09
CA ASP A 105 10.42 -17.42 -5.53
C ASP A 105 10.96 -16.26 -6.40
N ASN A 106 11.19 -15.07 -5.80
CA ASN A 106 11.62 -13.87 -6.52
C ASN A 106 13.04 -13.38 -6.16
N MET A 107 13.73 -14.07 -5.27
CA MET A 107 15.07 -13.67 -4.80
C MET A 107 16.15 -14.68 -5.21
N GLY A 108 17.35 -14.17 -5.52
CA GLY A 108 18.53 -15.00 -5.73
C GLY A 108 18.99 -15.67 -4.43
N LYS A 109 19.58 -16.88 -4.54
CA LYS A 109 20.05 -17.66 -3.36
C LYS A 109 21.04 -16.89 -2.48
N SER A 110 21.92 -16.10 -3.06
CA SER A 110 22.91 -15.29 -2.33
C SER A 110 22.29 -14.16 -1.52
N GLU A 111 21.22 -13.57 -2.03
CA GLU A 111 20.51 -12.48 -1.36
C GLU A 111 19.55 -13.01 -0.30
N MET A 112 18.95 -14.17 -0.57
CA MET A 112 18.02 -14.83 0.32
C MET A 112 18.63 -15.09 1.71
N SER A 113 19.92 -15.48 1.79
CA SER A 113 20.60 -15.72 3.06
C SER A 113 20.62 -14.50 3.98
N LYS A 114 20.68 -13.30 3.42
CA LYS A 114 20.66 -12.03 4.18
C LYS A 114 19.28 -11.70 4.73
N LEU A 115 18.22 -12.23 4.12
CA LEU A 115 16.83 -11.96 4.48
C LEU A 115 16.28 -12.94 5.52
N ILE A 116 16.92 -14.08 5.75
CA ILE A 116 16.44 -15.14 6.65
C ILE A 116 16.00 -14.57 8.03
N PRO A 117 16.79 -13.74 8.73
CA PRO A 117 16.37 -13.22 10.03
C PRO A 117 15.09 -12.37 9.97
N GLY A 118 14.93 -11.60 8.89
CA GLY A 118 13.72 -10.79 8.64
C GLY A 118 12.50 -11.66 8.32
N LEU A 119 12.70 -12.71 7.52
CA LEU A 119 11.63 -13.65 7.16
C LEU A 119 11.14 -14.46 8.35
N VAL A 120 12.05 -14.88 9.23
CA VAL A 120 11.67 -15.55 10.50
C VAL A 120 10.79 -14.62 11.34
N ARG A 121 11.24 -13.37 11.57
CA ARG A 121 10.45 -12.37 12.32
C ARG A 121 9.08 -12.09 11.69
N MET A 122 9.04 -11.95 10.37
CA MET A 122 7.77 -11.78 9.64
C MET A 122 6.84 -12.98 9.84
N GLY A 123 7.36 -14.20 9.74
CA GLY A 123 6.60 -15.43 9.98
C GLY A 123 6.04 -15.52 11.41
N GLU A 124 6.85 -15.20 12.41
CA GLU A 124 6.47 -15.16 13.83
C GLU A 124 5.40 -14.09 14.08
N MET A 125 5.58 -12.90 13.52
CA MET A 125 4.61 -11.81 13.63
C MET A 125 3.24 -12.23 13.08
N PHE A 126 3.18 -12.81 11.87
CA PHE A 126 1.92 -13.29 11.32
C PHE A 126 1.35 -14.48 12.10
N ALA A 127 2.19 -15.36 12.67
CA ALA A 127 1.74 -16.49 13.46
C ALA A 127 0.99 -16.09 14.76
N THR A 128 1.26 -14.90 15.29
CA THR A 128 0.58 -14.34 16.47
C THR A 128 -0.69 -13.55 16.15
N GLN A 129 -0.92 -13.21 14.88
CA GLN A 129 -2.11 -12.47 14.48
C GLN A 129 -3.36 -13.36 14.46
N LYS A 130 -4.51 -12.76 14.75
CA LYS A 130 -5.81 -13.39 14.50
C LYS A 130 -5.97 -13.64 12.99
N PRO A 131 -6.76 -14.64 12.56
CA PRO A 131 -7.06 -14.86 11.15
C PRO A 131 -7.47 -13.57 10.46
N MET A 132 -6.97 -13.35 9.25
CA MET A 132 -7.37 -12.22 8.42
C MET A 132 -8.73 -12.53 7.79
N VAL A 133 -9.66 -11.59 7.85
CA VAL A 133 -10.98 -11.72 7.23
C VAL A 133 -11.13 -10.77 6.04
N THR A 134 -12.16 -10.95 5.24
CA THR A 134 -12.45 -10.03 4.11
C THR A 134 -12.56 -8.60 4.62
N GLY A 135 -11.86 -7.68 3.95
CA GLY A 135 -11.78 -6.26 4.32
C GLY A 135 -10.62 -5.92 5.26
N ASP A 136 -10.04 -6.89 5.95
CA ASP A 136 -8.82 -6.63 6.71
C ASP A 136 -7.67 -6.20 5.79
N SER A 137 -6.83 -5.29 6.28
CA SER A 137 -5.70 -4.78 5.52
C SER A 137 -4.39 -4.88 6.28
N PHE A 138 -3.31 -4.97 5.54
CA PHE A 138 -1.97 -4.77 6.04
C PHE A 138 -1.13 -4.01 5.00
N MET A 139 -0.07 -3.38 5.47
CA MET A 139 0.87 -2.63 4.65
C MET A 139 2.27 -3.15 4.90
N ILE A 140 3.06 -3.17 3.85
CA ILE A 140 4.51 -3.41 3.90
C ILE A 140 5.16 -2.16 3.32
N GLU A 141 5.98 -1.50 4.11
CA GLU A 141 6.70 -0.29 3.74
C GLU A 141 8.20 -0.56 3.83
N TRP A 142 8.93 -0.15 2.81
CA TRP A 142 10.37 -0.04 2.87
C TRP A 142 10.75 1.43 2.99
N VAL A 143 11.51 1.76 4.03
CA VAL A 143 11.91 3.14 4.34
C VAL A 143 13.43 3.20 4.40
N PRO A 144 14.09 4.02 3.56
CA PRO A 144 15.54 4.17 3.57
C PRO A 144 16.07 4.50 4.97
N GLY A 145 17.08 3.76 5.42
CA GLY A 145 17.69 3.93 6.74
C GLY A 145 16.92 3.33 7.92
N GLN A 146 15.66 2.93 7.74
CA GLN A 146 14.84 2.28 8.78
C GLN A 146 14.59 0.80 8.49
N GLY A 147 14.50 0.42 7.20
CA GLY A 147 14.22 -0.94 6.78
C GLY A 147 12.77 -1.19 6.44
N THR A 148 12.30 -2.42 6.66
CA THR A 148 10.92 -2.83 6.37
C THR A 148 10.04 -2.65 7.60
N ILE A 149 8.91 -1.98 7.42
CA ILE A 149 7.89 -1.76 8.45
C ILE A 149 6.61 -2.49 7.99
N ILE A 150 6.03 -3.27 8.88
CA ILE A 150 4.77 -3.99 8.62
C ILE A 150 3.70 -3.45 9.56
N THR A 151 2.57 -3.05 8.97
CA THR A 151 1.40 -2.57 9.71
C THR A 151 0.24 -3.51 9.42
N VAL A 152 -0.38 -4.09 10.44
CA VAL A 152 -1.54 -4.97 10.32
C VAL A 152 -2.73 -4.33 11.00
N ARG A 153 -3.85 -4.20 10.30
CA ARG A 153 -5.08 -3.55 10.82
C ARG A 153 -4.81 -2.19 11.45
N GLY A 154 -3.92 -1.38 10.84
CA GLY A 154 -3.54 -0.06 11.32
C GLY A 154 -2.56 -0.03 12.49
N GLN A 155 -2.07 -1.18 12.97
CA GLN A 155 -1.09 -1.26 14.05
C GLN A 155 0.27 -1.72 13.52
N VAL A 156 1.31 -0.94 13.79
CA VAL A 156 2.70 -1.28 13.44
C VAL A 156 3.12 -2.51 14.24
N GLN A 157 3.72 -3.48 13.56
CA GLN A 157 4.17 -4.76 14.14
C GLN A 157 5.69 -4.88 14.20
N GLY A 158 6.41 -4.14 13.36
CA GLY A 158 7.87 -4.16 13.32
C GLY A 158 8.42 -3.56 12.06
#